data_167d7010d084bcaaf94226f9723f1ce2
#
_entry.id   167d7010d084bcaaf94226f9723f1ce2
#
_cell.length_a   1.000
_cell.length_b   1.000
_cell.length_c   1.000
_cell.angle_alpha   90.00
_cell.angle_beta   90.00
_cell.angle_gamma   90.00
#
_symmetry.space_group_name_H-M   'P 1'
#
loop_
_entity.id
_entity.type
_entity.pdbx_description
1 polymer ?
#
loop_
_entity_poly.entity_id
_entity_poly.type
_entity_poly.pdbx_seq_one_letter_code
_entity_poly.pdbx_strand_id
1 'polypeptide(L)'
;MKNDKLDDKTRWELMPLDCLEDIARVYTEGAKKYGDNNWQNLENGYERYKGALLRHLYASTYEEFDSETKVRHEAAIAWNSIALLYYAKHGRKTRQDTTESTSDTAVSETDTTGHES
;
A
#
# COMPACT_ATOMS: atom_id res chain seq x y z
N MET A 1 31.03 14.70 -18.37
CA MET A 1 31.02 15.23 -17.47
C MET A 1 29.79 15.66 -17.03
N LYS A 2 29.12 16.41 -17.60
CA LYS A 2 27.93 16.74 -17.24
C LYS A 2 27.09 15.59 -17.13
N ASN A 3 27.27 14.59 -17.82
CA ASN A 3 26.49 13.43 -17.78
C ASN A 3 26.57 12.72 -16.48
N ASP A 4 27.66 12.90 -15.81
CA ASP A 4 27.81 12.26 -14.53
C ASP A 4 26.76 12.73 -13.56
N LYS A 5 26.43 13.99 -13.63
CA LYS A 5 25.47 14.50 -12.73
C LYS A 5 24.13 13.96 -13.05
N LEU A 6 23.80 13.84 -14.31
CA LEU A 6 22.53 13.32 -14.69
C LEU A 6 22.40 11.88 -14.27
N ASP A 7 23.47 11.14 -14.38
CA ASP A 7 23.41 9.74 -14.02
C ASP A 7 23.18 9.54 -12.55
N ASP A 8 23.55 10.50 -11.75
CA ASP A 8 23.36 10.37 -10.32
C ASP A 8 21.95 10.75 -9.87
N LYS A 9 21.16 11.31 -10.73
CA LYS A 9 19.84 11.74 -10.32
C LYS A 9 18.80 10.69 -10.59
N THR A 10 17.85 10.60 -9.67
CA THR A 10 16.74 9.69 -9.84
C THR A 10 15.87 10.22 -10.95
N ARG A 11 15.55 9.37 -11.88
CA ARG A 11 14.83 9.77 -13.06
C ARG A 11 13.36 9.48 -12.94
N TRP A 12 12.65 10.36 -12.30
CA TRP A 12 11.23 10.22 -12.04
C TRP A 12 10.41 10.17 -13.32
N GLU A 13 10.93 10.78 -14.38
CA GLU A 13 10.21 10.83 -15.64
C GLU A 13 10.07 9.47 -16.31
N LEU A 14 10.76 8.46 -15.80
CA LEU A 14 10.64 7.13 -16.38
C LEU A 14 9.41 6.42 -15.90
N MET A 15 8.73 6.94 -14.88
CA MET A 15 7.57 6.27 -14.36
C MET A 15 6.35 6.53 -15.24
N PRO A 16 5.55 5.50 -15.52
CA PRO A 16 4.39 5.67 -16.39
C PRO A 16 3.27 6.40 -15.66
N LEU A 17 2.98 7.60 -16.12
CA LEU A 17 2.00 8.44 -15.44
C LEU A 17 0.59 7.88 -15.43
N ASP A 18 0.21 7.21 -16.51
CA ASP A 18 -1.12 6.67 -16.56
C ASP A 18 -1.31 5.56 -15.50
N CYS A 19 -0.26 4.79 -15.24
CA CYS A 19 -0.35 3.77 -14.21
C CYS A 19 -0.32 4.41 -12.84
N LEU A 20 0.44 5.48 -12.69
CA LEU A 20 0.47 6.17 -11.42
C LEU A 20 -0.88 6.77 -11.10
N GLU A 21 -1.61 7.18 -12.11
CA GLU A 21 -2.92 7.74 -11.89
C GLU A 21 -3.86 6.69 -11.29
N ASP A 22 -3.77 5.46 -11.76
CA ASP A 22 -4.62 4.40 -11.23
C ASP A 22 -4.29 4.17 -9.75
N ILE A 23 -3.02 4.22 -9.40
CA ILE A 23 -2.62 4.02 -8.02
C ILE A 23 -3.10 5.20 -7.19
N ALA A 24 -2.99 6.42 -7.73
CA ALA A 24 -3.44 7.59 -7.00
C ALA A 24 -4.94 7.52 -6.73
N ARG A 25 -5.71 6.89 -7.60
CA ARG A 25 -7.13 6.74 -7.37
C ARG A 25 -7.39 5.86 -6.18
N VAL A 26 -6.60 4.81 -5.99
CA VAL A 26 -6.76 3.94 -4.84
C VAL A 26 -6.53 4.75 -3.57
N TYR A 27 -5.50 5.60 -3.59
CA TYR A 27 -5.23 6.45 -2.43
C TYR A 27 -6.40 7.41 -2.19
N THR A 28 -6.93 7.98 -3.26
CA THR A 28 -8.00 8.96 -3.14
C THR A 28 -9.26 8.34 -2.56
N GLU A 29 -9.62 7.16 -3.05
CA GLU A 29 -10.81 6.53 -2.54
C GLU A 29 -10.64 6.08 -1.10
N GLY A 30 -9.45 5.64 -0.75
CA GLY A 30 -9.18 5.25 0.62
C GLY A 30 -9.27 6.45 1.56
N ALA A 31 -8.78 7.60 1.10
CA ALA A 31 -8.83 8.79 1.93
C ALA A 31 -10.27 9.23 2.20
N LYS A 32 -11.13 9.06 1.21
CA LYS A 32 -12.52 9.42 1.40
C LYS A 32 -13.17 8.57 2.46
N LYS A 33 -12.81 7.30 2.52
CA LYS A 33 -13.40 6.42 3.50
C LYS A 33 -12.79 6.52 4.87
N TYR A 34 -11.48 6.63 4.93
CA TYR A 34 -10.78 6.49 6.20
C TYR A 34 -9.96 7.70 6.63
N GLY A 35 -9.89 8.71 5.81
CA GLY A 35 -9.12 9.91 6.14
C GLY A 35 -7.78 9.91 5.48
N ASP A 36 -7.23 11.10 5.26
CA ASP A 36 -5.95 11.24 4.60
C ASP A 36 -4.87 10.55 5.39
N ASN A 37 -4.07 9.77 4.67
CA ASN A 37 -2.90 9.12 5.27
C ASN A 37 -3.20 8.17 6.43
N ASN A 38 -4.44 7.80 6.60
CA ASN A 38 -4.77 6.88 7.67
C ASN A 38 -4.06 5.54 7.52
N TRP A 39 -3.79 5.13 6.27
CA TRP A 39 -3.12 3.87 6.01
C TRP A 39 -1.73 3.80 6.63
N GLN A 40 -1.14 4.93 6.95
CA GLN A 40 0.20 4.97 7.49
C GLN A 40 0.27 4.63 8.97
N ASN A 41 -0.87 4.60 9.63
CA ASN A 41 -0.88 4.39 11.06
C ASN A 41 -1.52 3.09 11.53
N LEU A 42 -1.63 2.14 10.64
CA LEU A 42 -2.30 0.91 10.97
C LEU A 42 -1.41 -0.05 11.76
N GLU A 43 -1.92 -0.54 12.85
CA GLU A 43 -1.18 -1.46 13.66
C GLU A 43 -0.98 -2.74 12.86
N ASN A 44 0.22 -3.25 12.80
CA ASN A 44 0.57 -4.40 12.02
C ASN A 44 0.33 -4.13 10.54
N GLY A 45 0.49 -2.88 10.16
CA GLY A 45 0.21 -2.48 8.79
C GLY A 45 0.98 -3.25 7.75
N TYR A 46 2.25 -3.52 8.00
CA TYR A 46 3.07 -4.22 7.01
C TYR A 46 2.45 -5.59 6.71
N GLU A 47 2.14 -6.36 7.74
CA GLU A 47 1.61 -7.69 7.50
C GLU A 47 0.21 -7.65 6.88
N ARG A 48 -0.57 -6.68 7.25
CA ARG A 48 -1.91 -6.57 6.73
C ARG A 48 -1.93 -6.19 5.27
N TYR A 49 -1.09 -5.24 4.87
CA TYR A 49 -1.03 -4.85 3.47
C TYR A 49 -0.36 -5.93 2.63
N LYS A 50 0.52 -6.72 3.25
CA LYS A 50 1.12 -7.81 2.54
C LYS A 50 0.04 -8.85 2.24
N GLY A 51 -0.84 -9.12 3.22
CA GLY A 51 -1.93 -10.04 3.01
C GLY A 51 -2.86 -9.56 1.90
N ALA A 52 -3.15 -8.26 1.90
CA ALA A 52 -4.02 -7.69 0.88
C ALA A 52 -3.38 -7.83 -0.50
N LEU A 53 -2.08 -7.59 -0.57
CA LEU A 53 -1.36 -7.69 -1.82
C LEU A 53 -1.49 -9.11 -2.37
N LEU A 54 -1.31 -10.09 -1.52
CA LEU A 54 -1.39 -11.48 -1.96
C LEU A 54 -2.80 -11.85 -2.38
N ARG A 55 -3.81 -11.33 -1.69
CA ARG A 55 -5.17 -11.61 -2.08
C ARG A 55 -5.50 -11.03 -3.44
N HIS A 56 -5.03 -9.81 -3.72
CA HIS A 56 -5.28 -9.21 -5.01
C HIS A 56 -4.48 -9.94 -6.10
N LEU A 57 -3.30 -10.39 -5.76
CA LEU A 57 -2.50 -11.11 -6.72
C LEU A 57 -3.22 -12.39 -7.13
N TYR A 58 -3.77 -13.09 -6.16
CA TYR A 58 -4.51 -14.31 -6.44
C TYR A 58 -5.77 -13.98 -7.26
N ALA A 59 -6.50 -12.97 -6.86
CA ALA A 59 -7.73 -12.60 -7.56
C ALA A 59 -7.45 -12.18 -8.99
N SER A 60 -6.31 -11.57 -9.25
CA SER A 60 -5.99 -11.11 -10.59
C SER A 60 -5.90 -12.25 -11.57
N THR A 61 -5.75 -13.48 -11.08
CA THR A 61 -5.69 -14.62 -11.94
C THR A 61 -7.06 -14.90 -12.54
N TYR A 62 -8.11 -14.55 -11.84
CA TYR A 62 -9.46 -14.84 -12.28
C TYR A 62 -10.29 -13.63 -12.66
N GLU A 63 -9.94 -12.46 -12.18
CA GLU A 63 -10.70 -11.26 -12.44
C GLU A 63 -9.78 -10.13 -12.82
N GLU A 64 -10.23 -9.29 -13.71
CA GLU A 64 -9.44 -8.16 -14.12
C GLU A 64 -9.60 -7.01 -13.13
N PHE A 65 -10.82 -6.76 -12.71
CA PHE A 65 -11.12 -5.64 -11.81
C PHE A 65 -11.62 -6.11 -10.48
N ASP A 66 -11.26 -5.37 -9.44
CA ASP A 66 -11.76 -5.65 -8.11
C ASP A 66 -13.23 -5.28 -8.07
N SER A 67 -14.07 -6.18 -7.60
CA SER A 67 -15.50 -5.94 -7.63
C SER A 67 -15.93 -4.81 -6.73
N GLU A 68 -15.23 -4.61 -5.66
CA GLU A 68 -15.60 -3.56 -4.72
C GLU A 68 -15.13 -2.20 -5.16
N THR A 69 -13.89 -2.06 -5.49
CA THR A 69 -13.34 -0.77 -5.82
C THR A 69 -13.38 -0.43 -7.30
N LYS A 70 -13.59 -1.45 -8.13
CA LYS A 70 -13.66 -1.27 -9.56
C LYS A 70 -12.32 -0.91 -10.21
N VAL A 71 -11.23 -1.00 -9.48
CA VAL A 71 -9.93 -0.77 -10.09
C VAL A 71 -9.31 -2.09 -10.45
N ARG A 72 -8.33 -2.07 -11.32
CA ARG A 72 -7.65 -3.30 -11.69
C ARG A 72 -6.94 -3.84 -10.47
N HIS A 73 -6.92 -5.16 -10.35
CA HIS A 73 -6.22 -5.76 -9.22
C HIS A 73 -4.76 -5.35 -9.21
N GLU A 74 -4.15 -5.13 -10.39
CA GLU A 74 -2.76 -4.72 -10.42
C GLU A 74 -2.54 -3.35 -9.78
N ALA A 75 -3.53 -2.48 -9.87
CA ALA A 75 -3.40 -1.18 -9.22
C ALA A 75 -3.41 -1.35 -7.70
N ALA A 76 -4.25 -2.25 -7.21
CA ALA A 76 -4.31 -2.52 -5.79
C ALA A 76 -3.02 -3.19 -5.33
N ILE A 77 -2.45 -4.07 -6.15
CA ILE A 77 -1.19 -4.71 -5.82
C ILE A 77 -0.10 -3.65 -5.71
N ALA A 78 -0.05 -2.73 -6.66
CA ALA A 78 0.95 -1.68 -6.64
C ALA A 78 0.78 -0.80 -5.41
N TRP A 79 -0.46 -0.45 -5.09
CA TRP A 79 -0.74 0.38 -3.93
C TRP A 79 -0.25 -0.32 -2.66
N ASN A 80 -0.53 -1.61 -2.53
CA ASN A 80 -0.11 -2.35 -1.36
C ASN A 80 1.41 -2.46 -1.31
N SER A 81 2.07 -2.55 -2.46
CA SER A 81 3.53 -2.60 -2.50
C SER A 81 4.12 -1.29 -1.99
N ILE A 82 3.51 -0.17 -2.38
CA ILE A 82 3.98 1.12 -1.90
C ILE A 82 3.78 1.21 -0.39
N ALA A 83 2.66 0.68 0.11
CA ALA A 83 2.41 0.69 1.53
C ALA A 83 3.48 -0.12 2.26
N LEU A 84 3.85 -1.27 1.71
CA LEU A 84 4.90 -2.07 2.34
C LEU A 84 6.22 -1.31 2.35
N LEU A 85 6.52 -0.63 1.26
CA LEU A 85 7.76 0.13 1.18
C LEU A 85 7.74 1.26 2.22
N TYR A 86 6.60 1.91 2.37
CA TYR A 86 6.48 2.98 3.34
C TYR A 86 6.78 2.48 4.75
N TYR A 87 6.17 1.35 5.13
CA TYR A 87 6.42 0.81 6.45
C TYR A 87 7.85 0.31 6.61
N ALA A 88 8.44 -0.19 5.55
CA ALA A 88 9.82 -0.64 5.63
C ALA A 88 10.76 0.53 5.87
N LYS A 89 10.48 1.65 5.24
CA LYS A 89 11.34 2.83 5.39
C LYS A 89 11.10 3.59 6.67
N HIS A 90 9.86 3.64 7.12
CA HIS A 90 9.51 4.48 8.26
C HIS A 90 9.21 3.71 9.53
N GLY A 91 9.54 2.43 9.57
CA GLY A 91 9.35 1.66 10.78
C GLY A 91 8.13 0.79 10.69
N ARG A 92 8.32 -0.48 10.36
CA ARG A 92 7.19 -1.36 10.31
C ARG A 92 6.91 -1.83 11.72
N LYS A 93 5.65 -1.97 12.05
CA LYS A 93 5.27 -2.49 13.33
C LYS A 93 5.38 -3.96 13.21
N THR A 94 6.55 -4.48 13.48
CA THR A 94 6.80 -5.87 13.33
C THR A 94 6.43 -6.60 14.58
N ARG A 95 6.64 -7.87 14.58
CA ARG A 95 6.35 -8.65 15.72
C ARG A 95 7.09 -8.21 16.93
N GLN A 96 8.30 -7.73 16.78
CA GLN A 96 9.03 -7.25 17.87
C GLN A 96 8.42 -6.06 18.47
N ASP A 97 7.96 -5.15 17.66
CA ASP A 97 7.34 -3.93 18.16
C ASP A 97 6.05 -4.28 18.86
N THR A 98 5.32 -5.22 18.32
CA THR A 98 4.06 -5.54 18.93
C THR A 98 4.21 -6.24 20.24
N THR A 99 5.33 -6.84 20.49
CA THR A 99 5.53 -7.52 21.75
C THR A 99 5.38 -6.56 22.86
N GLU A 100 5.78 -5.35 22.66
CA GLU A 100 5.68 -4.43 23.72
C GLU A 100 4.36 -3.78 23.83
N SER A 101 3.59 -3.74 22.80
CA SER A 101 2.31 -3.12 22.94
C SER A 101 1.27 -4.10 22.48
N THR A 102 1.24 -5.21 23.07
CA THR A 102 0.33 -6.21 22.73
C THR A 102 -1.08 -5.81 22.83
N SER A 103 -1.39 -5.01 23.74
CA SER A 103 -2.76 -4.63 23.91
C SER A 103 -3.31 -3.88 22.72
N ASP A 104 -2.49 -3.21 22.04
CA ASP A 104 -2.95 -2.43 20.95
C ASP A 104 -3.27 -3.23 19.74
N THR A 105 -2.64 -4.30 19.60
CA THR A 105 -2.80 -5.09 18.45
C THR A 105 -4.19 -5.52 18.22
N ALA A 106 -4.84 -5.86 19.23
CA ALA A 106 -6.17 -6.34 19.11
C ALA A 106 -7.11 -5.35 18.53
N VAL A 107 -6.90 -4.16 18.83
CA VAL A 107 -7.77 -3.13 18.37
C VAL A 107 -7.71 -2.89 16.90
N SER A 108 -6.55 -2.84 16.40
CA SER A 108 -6.43 -2.48 15.04
C SER A 108 -6.96 -3.51 14.10
N GLU A 109 -7.09 -4.70 14.51
CA GLU A 109 -7.56 -5.65 13.65
C GLU A 109 -8.87 -5.40 13.08
N THR A 110 -9.71 -4.84 13.79
CA THR A 110 -11.01 -4.57 13.34
C THR A 110 -11.02 -3.62 12.22
N ASP A 111 -10.15 -2.70 12.21
CA ASP A 111 -10.18 -1.70 11.22
C ASP A 111 -9.73 -2.10 9.86
N THR A 112 -8.88 -2.99 9.78
CA THR A 112 -8.28 -3.28 8.58
C THR A 112 -9.11 -3.83 7.55
N THR A 113 -10.07 -4.51 7.95
CA THR A 113 -10.86 -5.14 7.03
C THR A 113 -11.30 -4.28 5.94
N GLY A 114 -11.67 -3.14 6.27
CA GLY A 114 -12.18 -2.28 5.28
C GLY A 114 -11.16 -1.68 4.38
N HIS A 115 -9.96 -1.73 4.77
CA HIS A 115 -8.97 -1.11 4.02
C HIS A 115 -8.44 -1.85 2.90
N GLU A 116 -8.61 -3.04 2.90
CA GLU A 116 -8.03 -3.78 1.94
C GLU A 116 -8.53 -3.70 0.61
N SER A 117 -9.28 -2.88 0.31
CA SER A 117 -9.78 -2.77 -0.98
C SER A 117 -8.78 -2.40 -1.99
#